data_ff48d873e7c29ccf46a15ed67428a388
#
_entry.id   ff48d873e7c29ccf46a15ed67428a388
#
_cell.length_a   1.000
_cell.length_b   1.000
_cell.length_c   1.000
_cell.angle_alpha   90.00
_cell.angle_beta   90.00
_cell.angle_gamma   90.00
#
_symmetry.space_group_name_H-M   'P 1'
#
loop_
_entity.id
_entity.type
_entity.pdbx_description
1 polymer ?
#
loop_
_entity_poly.entity_id
_entity_poly.type
_entity_poly.pdbx_seq_one_letter_code
_entity_poly.pdbx_strand_id
1 'polypeptide(L)'
;LRQKDLIMRLILLLFLLLAGSSTAFALSMFSIEHKDASYDVVLLEKGEEQQLGFYWKRPDGTAYGTIQALRDDLEKAGKKLLFATNGSIYSKSFMPLGLYIENGKRHYRLNRGDGGGNFFLLPNGVFLITEKGAAVVDTRDYNPKQKVLHAIQSGPLLVRNGHLHPRFIESSASLYVRNGVGVDREGRVVFAISDMPVNFHDFATLFRDRLDAPNALYLDGSISAMYAPELNRYGGWGIHTYTSIIGLVGK
;
A
#
# COMPACT_ATOMS: atom_id res chain seq x y z
N LEU A 1 -0.85 59.24 14.77
CA LEU A 1 -0.81 58.03 15.64
C LEU A 1 -1.81 56.96 15.15
N ARG A 2 -3.06 57.29 14.79
CA ARG A 2 -4.11 56.33 14.40
C ARG A 2 -3.83 55.56 13.09
N GLN A 3 -3.13 56.14 12.13
CA GLN A 3 -2.90 55.48 10.82
C GLN A 3 -1.77 54.44 10.86
N LYS A 4 -0.76 54.63 11.70
CA LYS A 4 0.30 53.67 11.90
C LYS A 4 -0.19 52.43 12.67
N ASP A 5 -1.09 52.62 13.65
CA ASP A 5 -1.70 51.53 14.39
C ASP A 5 -2.61 50.64 13.54
N LEU A 6 -3.30 51.24 12.56
CA LEU A 6 -4.16 50.54 11.63
C LEU A 6 -3.35 49.66 10.65
N ILE A 7 -2.25 50.21 10.13
CA ILE A 7 -1.32 49.49 9.22
C ILE A 7 -0.65 48.34 9.98
N MET A 8 -0.18 48.55 11.22
CA MET A 8 0.43 47.54 12.04
C MET A 8 -0.55 46.39 12.40
N ARG A 9 -1.82 46.71 12.65
CA ARG A 9 -2.88 45.72 12.87
C ARG A 9 -3.21 44.94 11.60
N LEU A 10 -3.21 45.59 10.42
CA LEU A 10 -3.40 44.91 9.14
C LEU A 10 -2.23 43.94 8.81
N ILE A 11 -1.01 44.36 9.09
CA ILE A 11 0.20 43.50 8.90
C ILE A 11 0.16 42.32 9.87
N LEU A 12 -0.25 42.52 11.13
CA LEU A 12 -0.39 41.43 12.11
C LEU A 12 -1.50 40.43 11.71
N LEU A 13 -2.60 40.91 11.15
CA LEU A 13 -3.67 40.04 10.62
C LEU A 13 -3.25 39.29 9.36
N LEU A 14 -2.41 39.88 8.50
CA LEU A 14 -1.86 39.20 7.32
C LEU A 14 -0.84 38.11 7.69
N PHE A 15 -0.07 38.29 8.78
CA PHE A 15 0.85 37.27 9.29
C PHE A 15 0.14 36.13 9.99
N LEU A 16 -1.06 36.33 10.57
CA LEU A 16 -1.87 35.26 11.17
C LEU A 16 -2.58 34.39 10.11
N LEU A 17 -2.75 34.87 8.88
CA LEU A 17 -3.33 34.10 7.76
C LEU A 17 -2.31 33.24 7.00
N LEU A 18 -1.02 33.39 7.31
CA LEU A 18 0.09 32.57 6.80
C LEU A 18 0.51 31.46 7.77
N ALA A 19 -0.28 31.22 8.83
CA ALA A 19 -0.14 29.98 9.60
C ALA A 19 -0.48 28.84 8.65
N GLY A 20 0.56 28.25 8.09
CA GLY A 20 0.51 27.20 7.11
C GLY A 20 -0.47 26.12 7.56
N SER A 21 -1.46 25.88 6.73
CA SER A 21 -2.27 24.67 6.82
C SER A 21 -1.31 23.50 6.72
N SER A 22 -0.81 23.01 7.86
CA SER A 22 -0.27 21.67 7.92
C SER A 22 -1.44 20.78 7.50
N THR A 23 -1.41 20.30 6.27
CA THR A 23 -2.30 19.22 5.84
C THR A 23 -1.99 18.06 6.77
N ALA A 24 -2.77 17.95 7.85
CA ALA A 24 -2.78 16.73 8.64
C ALA A 24 -3.23 15.63 7.66
N PHE A 25 -2.47 14.56 7.58
CA PHE A 25 -2.88 13.39 6.80
C PHE A 25 -4.18 12.88 7.39
N ALA A 26 -5.19 12.68 6.56
CA ALA A 26 -6.41 11.99 6.97
C ALA A 26 -6.22 10.47 6.88
N LEU A 27 -5.06 9.99 7.35
CA LEU A 27 -4.75 8.56 7.46
C LEU A 27 -5.64 7.96 8.54
N SER A 28 -6.54 7.08 8.15
CA SER A 28 -7.39 6.35 9.10
C SER A 28 -6.83 4.96 9.33
N MET A 29 -6.62 4.61 10.59
CA MET A 29 -6.18 3.27 11.01
C MET A 29 -7.19 2.69 11.97
N PHE A 30 -7.68 1.48 11.70
CA PHE A 30 -8.67 0.81 12.54
C PHE A 30 -8.60 -0.70 12.39
N SER A 31 -9.14 -1.43 13.36
CA SER A 31 -9.33 -2.88 13.28
C SER A 31 -10.78 -3.21 12.98
N ILE A 32 -11.03 -4.27 12.23
CA ILE A 32 -12.35 -4.75 11.85
C ILE A 32 -12.44 -6.27 11.96
N GLU A 33 -13.54 -6.75 12.53
CA GLU A 33 -13.86 -8.17 12.56
C GLU A 33 -14.61 -8.59 11.29
N HIS A 34 -14.18 -9.70 10.69
CA HIS A 34 -14.83 -10.31 9.54
C HIS A 34 -14.58 -11.82 9.50
N LYS A 35 -15.61 -12.65 9.39
CA LYS A 35 -15.48 -14.12 9.40
C LYS A 35 -14.62 -14.56 10.59
N ASP A 36 -14.74 -14.79 11.62
CA ASP A 36 -13.98 -15.25 12.80
C ASP A 36 -12.51 -14.76 12.91
N ALA A 37 -12.16 -13.68 12.22
CA ALA A 37 -10.82 -13.09 12.24
C ALA A 37 -10.84 -11.57 12.36
N SER A 38 -9.81 -11.00 13.00
CA SER A 38 -9.56 -9.58 13.08
C SER A 38 -8.57 -9.15 11.99
N TYR A 39 -8.77 -7.95 11.48
CA TYR A 39 -7.93 -7.36 10.44
C TYR A 39 -7.61 -5.92 10.78
N ASP A 40 -6.34 -5.56 10.66
CA ASP A 40 -5.93 -4.17 10.75
C ASP A 40 -5.95 -3.53 9.37
N VAL A 41 -6.56 -2.36 9.31
CA VAL A 41 -6.85 -1.62 8.09
C VAL A 41 -6.22 -0.24 8.16
N VAL A 42 -5.58 0.15 7.06
CA VAL A 42 -5.07 1.50 6.84
C VAL A 42 -5.73 2.06 5.59
N LEU A 43 -6.46 3.16 5.75
CA LEU A 43 -7.21 3.82 4.69
C LEU A 43 -6.61 5.20 4.43
N LEU A 44 -6.29 5.47 3.17
CA LEU A 44 -5.84 6.77 2.69
C LEU A 44 -6.96 7.42 1.88
N GLU A 45 -7.31 8.64 2.22
CA GLU A 45 -8.28 9.42 1.46
C GLU A 45 -7.76 9.70 0.04
N LYS A 46 -8.69 9.92 -0.87
CA LYS A 46 -8.37 10.19 -2.27
C LYS A 46 -7.47 11.42 -2.40
N GLY A 47 -6.34 11.26 -3.07
CA GLY A 47 -5.28 12.25 -3.23
C GLY A 47 -4.09 12.01 -2.30
N GLU A 48 -4.27 11.34 -1.17
CA GLU A 48 -3.18 11.03 -0.24
C GLU A 48 -2.28 9.90 -0.73
N GLU A 49 -2.80 9.04 -1.62
CA GLU A 49 -2.01 7.99 -2.26
C GLU A 49 -0.81 8.52 -3.05
N GLN A 50 -0.83 9.81 -3.44
CA GLN A 50 0.30 10.49 -4.10
C GLN A 50 1.53 10.61 -3.19
N GLN A 51 1.36 10.44 -1.90
CA GLN A 51 2.42 10.54 -0.88
C GLN A 51 2.98 9.16 -0.50
N LEU A 52 2.39 8.08 -1.02
CA LEU A 52 2.96 6.76 -0.87
C LEU A 52 4.28 6.67 -1.63
N GLY A 53 5.31 6.19 -0.95
CA GLY A 53 6.58 5.80 -1.55
C GLY A 53 6.66 4.30 -1.73
N PHE A 54 7.33 3.89 -2.80
CA PHE A 54 7.72 2.49 -3.00
C PHE A 54 9.22 2.40 -2.80
N TYR A 55 9.67 1.45 -2.00
CA TYR A 55 11.06 1.34 -1.56
C TYR A 55 11.59 -0.05 -1.82
N TRP A 56 12.54 -0.17 -2.72
CA TRP A 56 13.26 -1.41 -3.00
C TRP A 56 14.73 -1.28 -2.61
N LYS A 57 15.42 -0.30 -3.19
CA LYS A 57 16.84 -0.08 -3.00
C LYS A 57 17.14 1.32 -2.52
N ARG A 58 18.18 1.42 -1.71
CA ARG A 58 18.82 2.68 -1.33
C ARG A 58 19.52 3.32 -2.52
N PRO A 59 19.92 4.59 -2.42
CA PRO A 59 20.71 5.26 -3.48
C PRO A 59 22.03 4.56 -3.81
N ASP A 60 22.64 3.87 -2.86
CA ASP A 60 23.87 3.08 -3.05
C ASP A 60 23.64 1.71 -3.74
N GLY A 61 22.38 1.37 -4.04
CA GLY A 61 22.00 0.12 -4.69
C GLY A 61 21.72 -1.04 -3.73
N THR A 62 21.97 -0.91 -2.43
CA THR A 62 21.64 -1.93 -1.43
C THR A 62 20.12 -1.99 -1.19
N ALA A 63 19.57 -3.19 -0.97
CA ALA A 63 18.15 -3.33 -0.66
C ALA A 63 17.85 -2.83 0.76
N TYR A 64 16.67 -2.24 0.96
CA TYR A 64 16.17 -1.97 2.31
C TYR A 64 15.95 -3.29 3.08
N GLY A 65 15.33 -4.24 2.44
CA GLY A 65 15.14 -5.59 2.95
C GLY A 65 14.12 -5.71 4.06
N THR A 66 14.02 -4.75 4.98
CA THR A 66 13.06 -4.77 6.10
C THR A 66 12.40 -3.41 6.29
N ILE A 67 11.18 -3.42 6.85
CA ILE A 67 10.48 -2.18 7.24
C ILE A 67 11.28 -1.43 8.31
N GLN A 68 11.92 -2.16 9.23
CA GLN A 68 12.79 -1.59 10.24
C GLN A 68 13.95 -0.80 9.63
N ALA A 69 14.66 -1.38 8.65
CA ALA A 69 15.79 -0.72 7.99
C ALA A 69 15.35 0.55 7.22
N LEU A 70 14.17 0.50 6.58
CA LEU A 70 13.58 1.69 5.96
C LEU A 70 13.27 2.77 7.00
N ARG A 71 12.65 2.40 8.12
CA ARG A 71 12.34 3.32 9.21
C ARG A 71 13.59 3.99 9.75
N ASP A 72 14.61 3.20 10.06
CA ASP A 72 15.86 3.70 10.65
C ASP A 72 16.58 4.68 9.70
N ASP A 73 16.55 4.43 8.39
CA ASP A 73 17.13 5.34 7.40
C ASP A 73 16.32 6.62 7.24
N LEU A 74 14.99 6.55 7.31
CA LEU A 74 14.12 7.72 7.31
C LEU A 74 14.31 8.57 8.56
N GLU A 75 14.41 7.95 9.74
CA GLU A 75 14.68 8.64 11.01
C GLU A 75 16.01 9.40 10.98
N LYS A 76 17.10 8.79 10.45
CA LYS A 76 18.38 9.46 10.22
C LYS A 76 18.26 10.67 9.29
N ALA A 77 17.31 10.64 8.36
CA ALA A 77 17.01 11.73 7.44
C ALA A 77 16.01 12.76 8.03
N GLY A 78 15.65 12.66 9.31
CA GLY A 78 14.70 13.54 9.99
C GLY A 78 13.25 13.36 9.54
N LYS A 79 12.91 12.19 8.99
CA LYS A 79 11.56 11.84 8.52
C LYS A 79 10.94 10.76 9.39
N LYS A 80 9.62 10.76 9.48
CA LYS A 80 8.86 9.79 10.26
C LYS A 80 8.11 8.83 9.35
N LEU A 81 8.33 7.52 9.48
CA LEU A 81 7.49 6.51 8.85
C LEU A 81 6.15 6.47 9.59
N LEU A 82 5.04 6.73 8.90
CA LEU A 82 3.69 6.69 9.46
C LEU A 82 3.03 5.32 9.25
N PHE A 83 3.23 4.74 8.08
CA PHE A 83 2.70 3.44 7.68
C PHE A 83 3.69 2.74 6.76
N ALA A 84 3.77 1.43 6.82
CA ALA A 84 4.41 0.61 5.79
C ALA A 84 3.83 -0.81 5.75
N THR A 85 3.89 -1.42 4.57
CA THR A 85 3.61 -2.84 4.38
C THR A 85 4.59 -3.43 3.35
N ASN A 86 4.87 -4.73 3.44
CA ASN A 86 5.61 -5.40 2.38
C ASN A 86 4.78 -5.38 1.09
N GLY A 87 5.47 -5.24 -0.03
CA GLY A 87 4.87 -5.13 -1.35
C GLY A 87 4.65 -6.48 -2.04
N SER A 88 5.14 -6.59 -3.27
CA SER A 88 4.87 -7.73 -4.15
C SER A 88 5.71 -8.96 -3.85
N ILE A 89 5.21 -10.11 -4.33
CA ILE A 89 5.93 -11.38 -4.36
C ILE A 89 7.22 -11.25 -5.20
N TYR A 90 8.27 -11.93 -4.77
CA TYR A 90 9.59 -11.87 -5.35
C TYR A 90 10.18 -13.25 -5.68
N SER A 91 11.24 -13.25 -6.49
CA SER A 91 11.98 -14.45 -6.88
C SER A 91 12.91 -14.94 -5.74
N LYS A 92 13.42 -16.16 -5.87
CA LYS A 92 14.45 -16.69 -4.96
C LYS A 92 15.71 -15.82 -4.91
N SER A 93 15.95 -14.97 -5.90
CA SER A 93 17.08 -14.02 -5.95
C SER A 93 16.72 -12.66 -5.35
N PHE A 94 15.62 -12.53 -4.62
CA PHE A 94 15.14 -11.28 -4.03
C PHE A 94 14.94 -10.15 -5.06
N MET A 95 14.39 -10.51 -6.23
CA MET A 95 14.07 -9.56 -7.30
C MET A 95 12.57 -9.56 -7.54
N PRO A 96 11.95 -8.40 -7.91
CA PRO A 96 10.54 -8.35 -8.25
C PRO A 96 10.19 -9.39 -9.34
N LEU A 97 9.12 -10.18 -9.14
CA LEU A 97 8.68 -11.17 -10.13
C LEU A 97 7.99 -10.53 -11.35
N GLY A 98 7.47 -9.35 -11.20
CA GLY A 98 6.74 -8.64 -12.25
C GLY A 98 6.98 -7.15 -12.24
N LEU A 99 6.04 -6.40 -12.79
CA LEU A 99 6.15 -4.94 -12.92
C LEU A 99 6.52 -4.29 -11.60
N TYR A 100 7.58 -3.48 -11.65
CA TYR A 100 7.97 -2.60 -10.56
C TYR A 100 8.34 -1.24 -11.11
N ILE A 101 7.59 -0.22 -10.70
CA ILE A 101 7.82 1.20 -11.04
C ILE A 101 7.93 1.98 -9.73
N GLU A 102 8.98 2.77 -9.62
CA GLU A 102 9.27 3.63 -8.48
C GLU A 102 9.65 5.02 -8.99
N ASN A 103 8.97 6.07 -8.50
CA ASN A 103 9.18 7.46 -8.91
C ASN A 103 9.19 7.65 -10.45
N GLY A 104 8.25 7.02 -11.16
CA GLY A 104 8.13 7.08 -12.61
C GLY A 104 9.14 6.22 -13.38
N LYS A 105 10.12 5.63 -12.69
CA LYS A 105 11.15 4.78 -13.31
C LYS A 105 10.74 3.31 -13.25
N ARG A 106 10.62 2.67 -14.39
CA ARG A 106 10.35 1.24 -14.48
C ARG A 106 11.65 0.43 -14.29
N HIS A 107 11.71 -0.32 -13.21
CA HIS A 107 12.83 -1.21 -12.90
C HIS A 107 12.62 -2.62 -13.43
N TYR A 108 11.36 -3.12 -13.42
CA TYR A 108 10.98 -4.45 -13.92
C TYR A 108 9.80 -4.36 -14.87
N ARG A 109 9.78 -5.22 -15.85
CA ARG A 109 8.71 -5.30 -16.84
C ARG A 109 7.51 -6.06 -16.28
N LEU A 110 6.34 -5.82 -16.91
CA LEU A 110 5.15 -6.61 -16.65
C LEU A 110 5.42 -8.08 -17.00
N ASN A 111 5.08 -8.98 -16.08
CA ASN A 111 5.21 -10.41 -16.24
C ASN A 111 3.85 -11.01 -16.64
N ARG A 112 3.79 -11.63 -17.81
CA ARG A 112 2.62 -12.35 -18.34
C ARG A 112 2.88 -13.84 -18.51
N GLY A 113 3.99 -14.33 -17.93
CA GLY A 113 4.36 -15.74 -18.01
C GLY A 113 3.55 -16.60 -17.03
N ASP A 114 3.80 -17.89 -17.12
CA ASP A 114 3.22 -18.92 -16.28
C ASP A 114 4.22 -19.37 -15.21
N GLY A 115 3.70 -19.99 -14.14
CA GLY A 115 4.53 -20.50 -13.05
C GLY A 115 3.72 -21.05 -11.89
N GLY A 116 4.42 -21.45 -10.86
CA GLY A 116 3.84 -21.89 -9.59
C GLY A 116 3.68 -20.76 -8.58
N GLY A 117 2.84 -21.00 -7.58
CA GLY A 117 2.62 -20.09 -6.47
C GLY A 117 1.59 -18.99 -6.74
N ASN A 118 1.40 -18.15 -5.72
CA ASN A 118 0.31 -17.18 -5.69
C ASN A 118 0.43 -16.11 -6.79
N PHE A 119 1.65 -15.70 -7.15
CA PHE A 119 1.86 -14.72 -8.21
C PHE A 119 1.25 -15.14 -9.54
N PHE A 120 1.32 -16.44 -9.86
CA PHE A 120 0.83 -17.02 -11.11
C PHE A 120 -0.58 -17.61 -10.99
N LEU A 121 -1.27 -17.41 -9.87
CA LEU A 121 -2.68 -17.75 -9.73
C LEU A 121 -3.51 -16.67 -10.44
N LEU A 122 -3.82 -16.92 -11.72
CA LEU A 122 -4.53 -15.98 -12.60
C LEU A 122 -6.03 -15.95 -12.34
N PRO A 123 -6.66 -14.74 -12.40
CA PRO A 123 -6.06 -13.45 -12.71
C PRO A 123 -5.20 -12.88 -11.59
N ASN A 124 -4.02 -12.38 -11.96
CA ASN A 124 -3.19 -11.54 -11.12
C ASN A 124 -3.30 -10.06 -11.56
N GLY A 125 -2.71 -9.14 -10.81
CA GLY A 125 -2.96 -7.73 -11.03
C GLY A 125 -1.77 -6.81 -10.76
N VAL A 126 -2.02 -5.54 -11.01
CA VAL A 126 -1.11 -4.43 -10.75
C VAL A 126 -1.82 -3.43 -9.85
N PHE A 127 -1.22 -3.10 -8.72
CA PHE A 127 -1.53 -1.88 -7.98
C PHE A 127 -0.66 -0.76 -8.52
N LEU A 128 -1.25 0.37 -8.88
CA LEU A 128 -0.57 1.49 -9.49
C LEU A 128 -1.09 2.83 -9.00
N ILE A 129 -0.20 3.82 -9.00
CA ILE A 129 -0.47 5.21 -8.67
C ILE A 129 -0.09 6.07 -9.88
N THR A 130 -1.02 6.92 -10.31
CA THR A 130 -0.86 7.90 -11.39
C THR A 130 -1.22 9.29 -10.88
N GLU A 131 -0.99 10.33 -11.65
CA GLU A 131 -1.46 11.69 -11.35
C GLU A 131 -3.00 11.78 -11.18
N LYS A 132 -3.75 10.79 -11.69
CA LYS A 132 -5.21 10.73 -11.61
C LYS A 132 -5.75 9.96 -10.40
N GLY A 133 -4.86 9.36 -9.62
CA GLY A 133 -5.21 8.52 -8.46
C GLY A 133 -4.64 7.12 -8.55
N ALA A 134 -5.03 6.28 -7.59
CA ALA A 134 -4.64 4.89 -7.51
C ALA A 134 -5.63 3.95 -8.21
N ALA A 135 -5.15 2.80 -8.63
CA ALA A 135 -6.00 1.73 -9.16
C ALA A 135 -5.38 0.35 -8.90
N VAL A 136 -6.26 -0.65 -8.79
CA VAL A 136 -5.90 -2.06 -8.93
C VAL A 136 -6.51 -2.56 -10.23
N VAL A 137 -5.67 -3.07 -11.15
CA VAL A 137 -6.09 -3.54 -12.46
C VAL A 137 -5.62 -4.96 -12.73
N ASP A 138 -6.39 -5.72 -13.51
CA ASP A 138 -5.92 -7.00 -14.05
C ASP A 138 -4.67 -6.79 -14.91
N THR A 139 -3.69 -7.68 -14.80
CA THR A 139 -2.46 -7.62 -15.61
C THR A 139 -2.76 -7.56 -17.12
N ARG A 140 -3.89 -8.14 -17.57
CA ARG A 140 -4.31 -8.10 -18.97
C ARG A 140 -4.77 -6.72 -19.42
N ASP A 141 -5.35 -5.95 -18.48
CA ASP A 141 -5.91 -4.61 -18.70
C ASP A 141 -4.90 -3.48 -18.45
N TYR A 142 -3.68 -3.82 -18.00
CA TYR A 142 -2.63 -2.83 -17.74
C TYR A 142 -2.21 -2.10 -19.02
N ASN A 143 -2.34 -0.76 -19.01
CA ASN A 143 -1.92 0.09 -20.12
C ASN A 143 -0.47 0.56 -19.94
N PRO A 144 0.50 0.05 -20.72
CA PRO A 144 1.92 0.43 -20.58
C PRO A 144 2.24 1.85 -21.07
N LYS A 145 1.29 2.54 -21.74
CA LYS A 145 1.47 3.91 -22.25
C LYS A 145 1.05 4.98 -21.25
N GLN A 146 0.36 4.62 -20.17
CA GLN A 146 -0.02 5.59 -19.14
C GLN A 146 1.20 6.03 -18.33
N LYS A 147 1.21 7.29 -17.89
CA LYS A 147 2.20 7.78 -16.94
C LYS A 147 1.88 7.22 -15.56
N VAL A 148 2.80 6.43 -15.01
CA VAL A 148 2.69 5.78 -13.71
C VAL A 148 3.78 6.31 -12.80
N LEU A 149 3.41 6.78 -11.61
CA LEU A 149 4.34 7.21 -10.58
C LEU A 149 4.93 5.98 -9.86
N HIS A 150 4.06 5.10 -9.39
CA HIS A 150 4.43 3.85 -8.73
C HIS A 150 3.58 2.70 -9.23
N ALA A 151 4.15 1.51 -9.35
CA ALA A 151 3.39 0.28 -9.61
C ALA A 151 4.11 -0.95 -9.08
N ILE A 152 3.31 -1.90 -8.60
CA ILE A 152 3.76 -3.27 -8.33
C ILE A 152 2.78 -4.26 -8.94
N GLN A 153 3.32 -5.32 -9.53
CA GLN A 153 2.54 -6.48 -9.93
C GLN A 153 2.64 -7.55 -8.86
N SER A 154 1.50 -8.11 -8.49
CA SER A 154 1.42 -9.22 -7.55
C SER A 154 0.22 -10.12 -7.88
N GLY A 155 -0.09 -11.06 -7.01
CA GLY A 155 -1.23 -11.95 -7.26
C GLY A 155 -1.47 -12.97 -6.16
N PRO A 156 -2.71 -13.49 -6.16
CA PRO A 156 -3.80 -13.25 -7.13
C PRO A 156 -4.54 -11.91 -6.93
N LEU A 157 -5.36 -11.51 -7.91
CA LEU A 157 -6.42 -10.53 -7.64
C LEU A 157 -7.39 -11.16 -6.65
N LEU A 158 -7.67 -10.46 -5.57
CA LEU A 158 -8.65 -10.88 -4.55
C LEU A 158 -10.06 -10.63 -5.03
N VAL A 159 -10.27 -9.40 -5.55
CA VAL A 159 -11.54 -8.94 -6.11
C VAL A 159 -11.26 -8.29 -7.46
N ARG A 160 -12.09 -8.57 -8.45
CA ARG A 160 -12.06 -7.95 -9.77
C ARG A 160 -13.46 -7.52 -10.17
N ASN A 161 -13.69 -6.23 -10.34
CA ASN A 161 -15.00 -5.65 -10.68
C ASN A 161 -16.13 -6.17 -9.75
N GLY A 162 -15.86 -6.27 -8.45
CA GLY A 162 -16.80 -6.75 -7.45
C GLY A 162 -16.95 -8.28 -7.36
N HIS A 163 -16.25 -9.04 -8.19
CA HIS A 163 -16.28 -10.50 -8.17
C HIS A 163 -15.03 -11.07 -7.49
N LEU A 164 -15.23 -12.07 -6.63
CA LEU A 164 -14.10 -12.79 -6.04
C LEU A 164 -13.36 -13.59 -7.10
N HIS A 165 -12.09 -13.86 -6.83
CA HIS A 165 -11.29 -14.73 -7.69
C HIS A 165 -11.94 -16.11 -7.84
N PRO A 166 -12.15 -16.65 -9.07
CA PRO A 166 -12.98 -17.84 -9.31
C PRO A 166 -12.44 -19.14 -8.71
N ARG A 167 -11.17 -19.17 -8.32
CA ARG A 167 -10.52 -20.35 -7.69
C ARG A 167 -10.49 -20.31 -6.17
N PHE A 168 -11.09 -19.30 -5.53
CA PHE A 168 -11.13 -19.24 -4.08
C PHE A 168 -12.24 -20.16 -3.54
N ILE A 169 -11.88 -20.96 -2.56
CA ILE A 169 -12.74 -21.94 -1.91
C ILE A 169 -12.94 -21.48 -0.47
N GLU A 170 -14.20 -21.31 -0.05
CA GLU A 170 -14.56 -20.86 1.29
C GLU A 170 -14.03 -21.80 2.39
N SER A 171 -14.10 -23.11 2.18
CA SER A 171 -13.60 -24.12 3.11
C SER A 171 -12.11 -24.47 2.93
N SER A 172 -11.32 -23.58 2.31
CA SER A 172 -9.90 -23.86 2.04
C SER A 172 -9.09 -23.93 3.34
N ALA A 173 -8.34 -25.02 3.50
CA ALA A 173 -7.39 -25.20 4.60
C ALA A 173 -6.05 -24.47 4.39
N SER A 174 -5.87 -23.73 3.27
CA SER A 174 -4.68 -22.92 3.01
C SER A 174 -4.75 -21.62 3.79
N LEU A 175 -4.34 -21.65 5.04
CA LEU A 175 -4.42 -20.56 6.01
C LEU A 175 -3.04 -19.89 6.17
N TYR A 176 -2.98 -18.56 6.00
CA TYR A 176 -1.81 -17.73 6.20
C TYR A 176 -2.21 -16.36 6.72
N VAL A 177 -1.33 -15.69 7.45
CA VAL A 177 -1.46 -14.25 7.65
C VAL A 177 -1.32 -13.59 6.28
N ARG A 178 -2.27 -12.74 5.91
CA ARG A 178 -2.36 -12.17 4.55
C ARG A 178 -2.41 -10.66 4.59
N ASN A 179 -1.70 -10.02 3.66
CA ASN A 179 -1.84 -8.59 3.41
C ASN A 179 -2.28 -8.34 1.96
N GLY A 180 -2.94 -7.21 1.75
CA GLY A 180 -3.46 -6.83 0.44
C GLY A 180 -3.72 -5.34 0.34
N VAL A 181 -4.01 -4.90 -0.88
CA VAL A 181 -4.39 -3.53 -1.20
C VAL A 181 -5.62 -3.52 -2.09
N GLY A 182 -6.54 -2.63 -1.81
CA GLY A 182 -7.73 -2.35 -2.61
C GLY A 182 -7.86 -0.87 -2.93
N VAL A 183 -8.71 -0.57 -3.90
CA VAL A 183 -9.22 0.78 -4.14
C VAL A 183 -10.72 0.70 -4.06
N ASP A 184 -11.31 1.48 -3.15
CA ASP A 184 -12.75 1.47 -2.93
C ASP A 184 -13.51 2.30 -3.98
N ARG A 185 -14.86 2.36 -3.86
CA ARG A 185 -15.69 3.08 -4.83
C ARG A 185 -15.52 4.61 -4.77
N GLU A 186 -15.00 5.14 -3.67
CA GLU A 186 -14.70 6.56 -3.51
C GLU A 186 -13.31 6.93 -4.04
N GLY A 187 -12.52 5.92 -4.44
CA GLY A 187 -11.15 6.08 -4.95
C GLY A 187 -10.10 6.17 -3.84
N ARG A 188 -10.46 5.77 -2.59
CA ARG A 188 -9.54 5.69 -1.47
C ARG A 188 -8.72 4.40 -1.55
N VAL A 189 -7.48 4.45 -1.09
CA VAL A 189 -6.62 3.28 -1.04
C VAL A 189 -6.75 2.61 0.32
N VAL A 190 -7.01 1.32 0.31
CA VAL A 190 -7.22 0.50 1.51
C VAL A 190 -6.17 -0.60 1.55
N PHE A 191 -5.34 -0.60 2.59
CA PHE A 191 -4.47 -1.71 2.93
C PHE A 191 -5.07 -2.50 4.09
N ALA A 192 -4.97 -3.82 4.04
CA ALA A 192 -5.40 -4.67 5.14
C ALA A 192 -4.40 -5.80 5.37
N ILE A 193 -4.28 -6.22 6.65
CA ILE A 193 -3.55 -7.40 7.08
C ILE A 193 -4.39 -8.17 8.08
N SER A 194 -4.41 -9.50 7.96
CA SER A 194 -5.09 -10.34 8.96
C SER A 194 -4.21 -10.49 10.21
N ASP A 195 -4.87 -10.61 11.35
CA ASP A 195 -4.21 -10.80 12.65
C ASP A 195 -3.80 -12.26 12.88
N MET A 196 -4.55 -13.16 12.26
CA MET A 196 -4.35 -14.59 12.30
C MET A 196 -4.36 -15.20 10.89
N PRO A 197 -3.94 -16.47 10.73
CA PRO A 197 -4.01 -17.16 9.43
C PRO A 197 -5.45 -17.29 8.92
N VAL A 198 -5.69 -16.81 7.68
CA VAL A 198 -6.98 -16.87 6.99
C VAL A 198 -6.82 -17.43 5.59
N ASN A 199 -7.90 -17.97 5.00
CA ASN A 199 -7.91 -18.41 3.60
C ASN A 199 -8.11 -17.21 2.64
N PHE A 200 -7.91 -17.45 1.34
CA PHE A 200 -8.08 -16.40 0.34
C PHE A 200 -9.53 -15.93 0.17
N HIS A 201 -10.51 -16.84 0.33
CA HIS A 201 -11.93 -16.49 0.19
C HIS A 201 -12.34 -15.46 1.25
N ASP A 202 -12.05 -15.73 2.51
CA ASP A 202 -12.42 -14.84 3.61
C ASP A 202 -11.65 -13.50 3.52
N PHE A 203 -10.37 -13.54 3.15
CA PHE A 203 -9.60 -12.31 2.94
C PHE A 203 -10.12 -11.49 1.76
N ALA A 204 -10.60 -12.13 0.69
CA ALA A 204 -11.17 -11.43 -0.45
C ALA A 204 -12.57 -10.87 -0.17
N THR A 205 -13.41 -11.60 0.60
CA THR A 205 -14.71 -11.10 1.04
C THR A 205 -14.60 -9.91 1.98
N LEU A 206 -13.53 -9.80 2.78
CA LEU A 206 -13.24 -8.58 3.55
C LEU A 206 -13.18 -7.34 2.63
N PHE A 207 -12.37 -7.41 1.56
CA PHE A 207 -12.23 -6.27 0.63
C PHE A 207 -13.54 -5.93 -0.07
N ARG A 208 -14.27 -6.94 -0.55
CA ARG A 208 -15.51 -6.72 -1.30
C ARG A 208 -16.65 -6.23 -0.41
N ASP A 209 -16.85 -6.90 0.74
CA ASP A 209 -18.10 -6.79 1.51
C ASP A 209 -18.00 -5.79 2.69
N ARG A 210 -16.78 -5.52 3.17
CA ARG A 210 -16.56 -4.67 4.34
C ARG A 210 -15.78 -3.40 4.01
N LEU A 211 -14.88 -3.44 3.02
CA LEU A 211 -14.05 -2.32 2.63
C LEU A 211 -14.50 -1.68 1.31
N ASP A 212 -15.62 -2.13 0.75
CA ASP A 212 -16.24 -1.65 -0.51
C ASP A 212 -15.24 -1.49 -1.67
N ALA A 213 -14.22 -2.36 -1.72
CA ALA A 213 -13.18 -2.34 -2.74
C ALA A 213 -13.53 -3.29 -3.90
N PRO A 214 -14.09 -2.80 -5.02
CA PRO A 214 -14.43 -3.61 -6.18
C PRO A 214 -13.21 -4.21 -6.88
N ASN A 215 -12.02 -3.69 -6.62
CA ASN A 215 -10.77 -4.24 -7.10
C ASN A 215 -9.76 -4.29 -5.96
N ALA A 216 -9.22 -5.48 -5.69
CA ALA A 216 -8.25 -5.71 -4.64
C ALA A 216 -7.20 -6.74 -5.04
N LEU A 217 -5.98 -6.56 -4.57
CA LEU A 217 -4.80 -7.34 -4.93
C LEU A 217 -4.14 -7.91 -3.67
N TYR A 218 -3.84 -9.19 -3.70
CA TYR A 218 -2.97 -9.81 -2.73
C TYR A 218 -1.50 -9.38 -2.93
N LEU A 219 -0.82 -9.05 -1.86
CA LEU A 219 0.58 -8.60 -1.93
C LEU A 219 1.54 -9.79 -1.75
N ASP A 220 2.01 -10.07 -0.53
CA ASP A 220 2.87 -11.25 -0.30
C ASP A 220 2.59 -11.84 1.08
N GLY A 221 1.93 -12.96 1.11
CA GLY A 221 1.31 -13.49 2.31
C GLY A 221 2.07 -14.53 3.09
N SER A 222 3.16 -15.09 2.60
CA SER A 222 3.96 -15.99 3.45
C SER A 222 4.79 -15.23 4.48
N ILE A 223 4.97 -13.94 4.26
CA ILE A 223 5.76 -13.03 5.07
C ILE A 223 5.06 -11.68 5.27
N SER A 224 3.71 -11.70 5.34
CA SER A 224 2.92 -10.48 5.53
C SER A 224 3.39 -9.65 6.73
N ALA A 225 3.62 -8.39 6.51
CA ALA A 225 4.06 -7.43 7.50
C ALA A 225 3.40 -6.07 7.31
N MET A 226 3.07 -5.41 8.42
CA MET A 226 2.57 -4.05 8.44
C MET A 226 3.18 -3.29 9.60
N TYR A 227 3.60 -2.06 9.33
CA TYR A 227 3.94 -1.05 10.32
C TYR A 227 2.81 -0.03 10.38
N ALA A 228 2.11 -0.02 11.49
CA ALA A 228 0.99 0.87 11.78
C ALA A 228 0.97 1.11 13.30
N PRO A 229 1.80 2.03 13.81
CA PRO A 229 2.02 2.18 15.26
C PRO A 229 0.75 2.55 16.03
N GLU A 230 -0.21 3.21 15.42
CA GLU A 230 -1.52 3.51 16.03
C GLU A 230 -2.35 2.24 16.31
N LEU A 231 -2.05 1.13 15.60
CA LEU A 231 -2.65 -0.18 15.81
C LEU A 231 -1.71 -1.14 16.56
N ASN A 232 -0.63 -0.62 17.19
CA ASN A 232 0.39 -1.41 17.86
C ASN A 232 1.09 -2.44 16.93
N ARG A 233 1.12 -2.19 15.61
CA ARG A 233 1.86 -3.01 14.65
C ARG A 233 3.20 -2.38 14.30
N TYR A 234 4.27 -3.15 14.46
CA TYR A 234 5.66 -2.66 14.30
C TYR A 234 6.44 -3.44 13.23
N GLY A 235 5.77 -4.01 12.25
CA GLY A 235 6.35 -4.81 11.17
C GLY A 235 6.02 -6.30 11.28
N GLY A 236 6.78 -7.13 10.58
CA GLY A 236 6.62 -8.59 10.63
C GLY A 236 7.43 -9.22 11.76
N TRP A 237 6.98 -10.37 12.22
CA TRP A 237 7.74 -11.21 13.14
C TRP A 237 8.86 -11.93 12.37
N GLY A 238 10.11 -11.70 12.77
CA GLY A 238 11.26 -12.46 12.26
C GLY A 238 12.16 -11.70 11.27
N ILE A 239 13.10 -12.44 10.70
CA ILE A 239 14.19 -11.97 9.81
C ILE A 239 13.80 -12.04 8.32
N HIS A 240 12.54 -11.76 8.00
CA HIS A 240 12.10 -11.79 6.61
C HIS A 240 12.61 -10.59 5.84
N THR A 241 13.14 -10.85 4.64
CA THR A 241 13.60 -9.82 3.71
C THR A 241 12.53 -9.59 2.66
N TYR A 242 12.12 -8.33 2.49
CA TYR A 242 11.16 -7.91 1.47
C TYR A 242 11.88 -7.29 0.28
N THR A 243 11.41 -7.59 -0.93
CA THR A 243 11.95 -6.97 -2.14
C THR A 243 11.43 -5.57 -2.33
N SER A 244 10.20 -5.31 -1.92
CA SER A 244 9.61 -3.97 -1.98
C SER A 244 8.80 -3.69 -0.73
N ILE A 245 8.80 -2.43 -0.33
CA ILE A 245 8.03 -1.89 0.78
C ILE A 245 7.19 -0.74 0.23
N ILE A 246 5.93 -0.71 0.59
CA ILE A 246 5.05 0.44 0.34
C ILE A 246 4.96 1.19 1.66
N GLY A 247 5.19 2.49 1.67
CA GLY A 247 5.18 3.26 2.90
C GLY A 247 4.69 4.69 2.72
N LEU A 248 4.13 5.24 3.79
CA LEU A 248 3.76 6.64 3.92
C LEU A 248 4.71 7.32 4.90
N VAL A 249 5.29 8.43 4.47
CA VAL A 249 6.30 9.17 5.25
C VAL A 249 5.74 10.55 5.59
N GLY A 250 5.70 10.85 6.90
CA GLY A 250 5.44 12.19 7.42
C GLY A 250 6.66 13.10 7.32
N LYS A 251 6.38 14.39 7.42
CA LYS A 251 7.40 15.43 7.53
C LYS A 251 8.06 15.42 8.89
#